data_a090dbf8a6ad0b06ecba95053b5d4226
#
_entry.id   a090dbf8a6ad0b06ecba95053b5d4226
#
_cell.length_a   1.000
_cell.length_b   1.000
_cell.length_c   1.000
_cell.angle_alpha   90.00
_cell.angle_beta   90.00
_cell.angle_gamma   90.00
#
_symmetry.space_group_name_H-M   'P 1'
#
loop_
_entity.id
_entity.type
_entity.pdbx_description
1 polymer ?
#
loop_
_entity_poly.entity_id
_entity_poly.type
_entity_poly.pdbx_seq_one_letter_code
_entity_poly.pdbx_strand_id
1 'polypeptide(L)'
;FPPESFDVVISSLAFHYVEDLQPLFRAVFRMLAPGGKFVFSCEHPLFTAYGSQDWYHDEQGNILHFPVDHYFMEGKRDALFLGEQVIKYHHTLSAYLHGLRQAGFNLNDVQEPMPTPQMIAEDEEMRNELRRPMMLIVSAEKPR
;
A
#
# COMPACT_ATOMS: atom_id res chain seq x y z
N PHE A 1 -6.01 -23.55 2.97
CA PHE A 1 -5.33 -23.83 4.24
C PHE A 1 -6.34 -24.01 5.37
N PRO A 2 -6.06 -24.87 6.37
CA PRO A 2 -6.90 -25.00 7.55
C PRO A 2 -6.98 -23.69 8.34
N PRO A 3 -8.04 -23.47 9.13
CA PRO A 3 -8.07 -22.36 10.07
C PRO A 3 -6.93 -22.48 11.10
N GLU A 4 -6.45 -21.31 11.56
CA GLU A 4 -5.47 -21.21 12.66
C GLU A 4 -4.17 -21.99 12.44
N SER A 5 -3.74 -22.09 11.17
CA SER A 5 -2.56 -22.89 10.80
C SER A 5 -1.27 -22.08 10.67
N PHE A 6 -1.33 -20.76 10.83
CA PHE A 6 -0.15 -19.89 10.71
C PHE A 6 -0.02 -18.93 11.89
N ASP A 7 1.21 -18.74 12.34
CA ASP A 7 1.54 -17.72 13.35
C ASP A 7 1.82 -16.36 12.72
N VAL A 8 2.26 -16.35 11.46
CA VAL A 8 2.58 -15.13 10.72
C VAL A 8 2.13 -15.26 9.27
N VAL A 9 1.49 -14.22 8.76
CA VAL A 9 1.23 -14.03 7.32
C VAL A 9 1.88 -12.74 6.88
N ILE A 10 2.65 -12.81 5.80
CA ILE A 10 3.33 -11.65 5.21
C ILE A 10 2.89 -11.52 3.75
N SER A 11 2.59 -10.30 3.34
CA SER A 11 2.34 -9.96 1.94
C SER A 11 3.18 -8.75 1.54
N SER A 12 3.87 -8.84 0.41
CA SER A 12 4.72 -7.76 -0.09
C SER A 12 4.23 -7.28 -1.45
N LEU A 13 3.84 -6.00 -1.51
CA LEU A 13 3.51 -5.27 -2.74
C LEU A 13 2.47 -5.97 -3.63
N ALA A 14 1.42 -6.52 -3.02
CA ALA A 14 0.40 -7.29 -3.73
C ALA A 14 -1.01 -6.65 -3.66
N PHE A 15 -1.34 -5.91 -2.61
CA PHE A 15 -2.74 -5.53 -2.34
C PHE A 15 -3.27 -4.43 -3.26
N HIS A 16 -2.42 -3.66 -3.89
CA HIS A 16 -2.82 -2.73 -4.97
C HIS A 16 -3.19 -3.44 -6.28
N TYR A 17 -3.13 -4.78 -6.31
CA TYR A 17 -3.68 -5.60 -7.40
C TYR A 17 -4.98 -6.32 -6.99
N VAL A 18 -5.48 -6.09 -5.80
CA VAL A 18 -6.68 -6.75 -5.24
C VAL A 18 -7.86 -5.79 -5.27
N GLU A 19 -8.93 -6.18 -5.97
CA GLU A 19 -10.13 -5.36 -6.12
C GLU A 19 -10.91 -5.24 -4.80
N ASP A 20 -11.14 -6.34 -4.10
CA ASP A 20 -11.89 -6.37 -2.85
C ASP A 20 -11.03 -6.89 -1.69
N LEU A 21 -10.70 -5.99 -0.77
CA LEU A 21 -9.85 -6.29 0.39
C LEU A 21 -10.55 -7.12 1.47
N GLN A 22 -11.87 -7.01 1.61
CA GLN A 22 -12.58 -7.63 2.73
C GLN A 22 -12.55 -9.15 2.73
N PRO A 23 -12.82 -9.85 1.60
CA PRO A 23 -12.67 -11.31 1.55
C PRO A 23 -11.25 -11.76 1.87
N LEU A 24 -10.24 -10.99 1.38
CA LEU A 24 -8.83 -11.27 1.64
C LEU A 24 -8.49 -11.15 3.12
N PHE A 25 -8.87 -10.04 3.77
CA PHE A 25 -8.60 -9.83 5.18
C PHE A 25 -9.28 -10.88 6.06
N ARG A 26 -10.53 -11.24 5.75
CA ARG A 26 -11.22 -12.32 6.45
C ARG A 26 -10.55 -13.69 6.25
N ALA A 27 -10.04 -13.96 5.05
CA ALA A 27 -9.32 -15.20 4.78
C ALA A 27 -8.02 -15.27 5.59
N VAL A 28 -7.23 -14.19 5.62
CA VAL A 28 -6.00 -14.11 6.42
C VAL A 28 -6.33 -14.25 7.91
N PHE A 29 -7.36 -13.55 8.39
CA PHE A 29 -7.79 -13.65 9.79
C PHE A 29 -8.13 -15.09 10.20
N ARG A 30 -8.85 -15.81 9.32
CA ARG A 30 -9.20 -17.21 9.57
C ARG A 30 -7.97 -18.13 9.62
N MET A 31 -7.00 -17.88 8.76
CA MET A 31 -5.79 -18.71 8.67
C MET A 31 -4.82 -18.50 9.84
N LEU A 32 -4.83 -17.34 10.46
CA LEU A 32 -3.94 -17.02 11.58
C LEU A 32 -4.43 -17.67 12.88
N ALA A 33 -3.49 -18.19 13.65
CA ALA A 33 -3.71 -18.61 15.03
C ALA A 33 -4.02 -17.38 15.92
N PRO A 34 -4.71 -17.55 17.05
CA PRO A 34 -4.88 -16.49 18.04
C PRO A 34 -3.53 -15.91 18.47
N GLY A 35 -3.37 -14.59 18.42
CA GLY A 35 -2.09 -13.89 18.63
C GLY A 35 -1.19 -13.85 17.40
N GLY A 36 -1.60 -14.43 16.30
CA GLY A 36 -0.84 -14.43 15.05
C GLY A 36 -0.76 -13.04 14.41
N LYS A 37 0.33 -12.81 13.68
CA LYS A 37 0.67 -11.52 13.08
C LYS A 37 0.40 -11.48 11.58
N PHE A 38 -0.14 -10.37 11.13
CA PHE A 38 -0.31 -10.06 9.71
C PHE A 38 0.46 -8.78 9.39
N VAL A 39 1.43 -8.88 8.47
CA VAL A 39 2.22 -7.73 8.01
C VAL A 39 2.12 -7.66 6.51
N PHE A 40 1.80 -6.50 5.97
CA PHE A 40 1.83 -6.29 4.53
C PHE A 40 2.41 -4.93 4.14
N SER A 41 2.99 -4.90 2.95
CA SER A 41 3.30 -3.66 2.24
C SER A 41 2.48 -3.56 0.96
N CYS A 42 2.11 -2.36 0.60
CA CYS A 42 1.46 -2.05 -0.66
C CYS A 42 1.85 -0.64 -1.12
N GLU A 43 1.51 -0.29 -2.35
CA GLU A 43 1.63 1.09 -2.79
C GLU A 43 0.69 1.98 -1.97
N HIS A 44 1.20 3.13 -1.56
CA HIS A 44 0.45 4.06 -0.72
C HIS A 44 -0.78 4.61 -1.47
N PRO A 45 -1.91 4.83 -0.80
CA PRO A 45 -3.10 5.43 -1.42
C PRO A 45 -2.87 6.76 -2.13
N LEU A 46 -1.96 7.61 -1.65
CA LEU A 46 -1.57 8.84 -2.36
C LEU A 46 -0.86 8.53 -3.69
N PHE A 47 -0.13 7.44 -3.77
CA PHE A 47 0.57 7.02 -4.98
C PHE A 47 -0.38 6.40 -6.02
N THR A 48 -1.42 5.69 -5.59
CA THR A 48 -2.35 5.00 -6.50
C THR A 48 -3.54 5.86 -6.95
N ALA A 49 -3.87 6.93 -6.24
CA ALA A 49 -5.12 7.66 -6.43
C ALA A 49 -5.34 8.19 -7.84
N TYR A 50 -4.36 8.85 -8.43
CA TYR A 50 -4.47 9.47 -9.75
C TYR A 50 -4.35 8.47 -10.91
N GLY A 51 -3.65 7.36 -10.71
CA GLY A 51 -3.50 6.28 -11.68
C GLY A 51 -2.21 6.33 -12.50
N SER A 52 -1.77 7.46 -13.01
CA SER A 52 -0.55 7.56 -13.82
C SER A 52 0.71 7.20 -13.02
N GLN A 53 0.71 7.46 -11.71
CA GLN A 53 1.82 7.22 -10.79
C GLN A 53 3.10 7.94 -11.19
N ASP A 54 2.97 9.07 -11.86
CA ASP A 54 4.07 9.87 -12.37
C ASP A 54 4.01 11.31 -11.84
N TRP A 55 5.17 11.94 -11.82
CA TRP A 55 5.32 13.35 -11.48
C TRP A 55 4.74 14.25 -12.58
N TYR A 56 4.20 15.39 -12.18
CA TYR A 56 3.83 16.45 -13.12
C TYR A 56 5.04 17.33 -13.38
N HIS A 57 5.36 17.53 -14.65
CA HIS A 57 6.54 18.28 -15.10
C HIS A 57 6.13 19.55 -15.83
N ASP A 58 7.01 20.57 -15.79
CA ASP A 58 6.88 21.75 -16.66
C ASP A 58 7.39 21.44 -18.09
N GLU A 59 7.33 22.45 -18.97
CA GLU A 59 7.78 22.32 -20.35
C GLU A 59 9.30 22.03 -20.48
N GLN A 60 10.09 22.37 -19.45
CA GLN A 60 11.51 22.13 -19.38
C GLN A 60 11.88 20.78 -18.74
N GLY A 61 10.87 20.01 -18.33
CA GLY A 61 11.08 18.72 -17.69
C GLY A 61 11.33 18.77 -16.17
N ASN A 62 11.19 19.91 -15.54
CA ASN A 62 11.31 20.04 -14.09
C ASN A 62 10.11 19.46 -13.37
N ILE A 63 10.33 18.74 -12.28
CA ILE A 63 9.25 18.20 -11.44
C ILE A 63 8.58 19.32 -10.67
N LEU A 64 7.29 19.54 -10.92
CA LEU A 64 6.48 20.53 -10.22
C LEU A 64 5.81 19.95 -8.97
N HIS A 65 5.10 18.85 -9.10
CA HIS A 65 4.42 18.19 -7.99
C HIS A 65 4.02 16.76 -8.39
N PHE A 66 3.58 15.98 -7.42
CA PHE A 66 2.96 14.67 -7.65
C PHE A 66 1.44 14.84 -7.59
N PRO A 67 0.69 14.54 -8.67
CA PRO A 67 -0.75 14.75 -8.69
C PRO A 67 -1.49 13.73 -7.83
N VAL A 68 -2.42 14.21 -7.02
CA VAL A 68 -3.38 13.41 -6.28
C VAL A 68 -4.78 13.85 -6.68
N ASP A 69 -5.56 12.94 -7.23
CA ASP A 69 -6.95 13.21 -7.59
C ASP A 69 -7.78 11.93 -7.46
N HIS A 70 -9.09 12.06 -7.45
CA HIS A 70 -10.03 10.94 -7.34
C HIS A 70 -9.77 10.03 -6.12
N TYR A 71 -9.23 10.58 -5.03
CA TYR A 71 -8.81 9.80 -3.86
C TYR A 71 -9.95 8.98 -3.23
N PHE A 72 -11.15 9.53 -3.14
CA PHE A 72 -12.30 8.84 -2.58
C PHE A 72 -13.06 7.97 -3.57
N MET A 73 -12.67 7.98 -4.83
CA MET A 73 -13.21 7.09 -5.85
C MET A 73 -12.35 5.82 -5.92
N GLU A 74 -12.67 4.86 -5.09
CA GLU A 74 -11.97 3.57 -5.06
C GLU A 74 -12.22 2.76 -6.32
N GLY A 75 -11.32 1.84 -6.63
CA GLY A 75 -11.47 0.90 -7.73
C GLY A 75 -10.32 0.95 -8.73
N LYS A 76 -10.64 0.50 -9.94
CA LYS A 76 -9.68 0.29 -11.01
C LYS A 76 -8.92 1.56 -11.39
N ARG A 77 -7.60 1.39 -11.57
CA ARG A 77 -6.69 2.36 -12.19
C ARG A 77 -5.88 1.67 -13.28
N ASP A 78 -5.74 2.33 -14.41
CA ASP A 78 -4.78 1.93 -15.44
C ASP A 78 -3.45 2.58 -15.12
N ALA A 79 -2.42 1.78 -14.91
CA ALA A 79 -1.07 2.23 -14.57
C ALA A 79 -0.05 1.66 -15.55
N LEU A 80 1.14 2.29 -15.59
CA LEU A 80 2.27 1.82 -16.36
C LEU A 80 3.32 1.25 -15.38
N PHE A 81 3.74 0.01 -15.61
CA PHE A 81 4.77 -0.64 -14.81
C PHE A 81 5.76 -1.35 -15.72
N LEU A 82 7.03 -0.95 -15.64
CA LEU A 82 8.12 -1.49 -16.48
C LEU A 82 7.78 -1.43 -17.98
N GLY A 83 7.12 -0.35 -18.42
CA GLY A 83 6.73 -0.18 -19.83
C GLY A 83 5.46 -0.90 -20.27
N GLU A 84 4.85 -1.68 -19.38
CA GLU A 84 3.61 -2.42 -19.64
C GLU A 84 2.42 -1.78 -18.94
N GLN A 85 1.26 -1.80 -19.60
CA GLN A 85 0.02 -1.43 -18.96
C GLN A 85 -0.42 -2.50 -17.98
N VAL A 86 -0.67 -2.08 -16.72
CA VAL A 86 -1.18 -2.96 -15.66
C VAL A 86 -2.41 -2.34 -15.03
N ILE A 87 -3.30 -3.21 -14.57
CA ILE A 87 -4.46 -2.78 -13.80
C ILE A 87 -4.09 -2.83 -12.33
N LYS A 88 -4.27 -1.70 -11.64
CA LYS A 88 -4.18 -1.60 -10.18
C LYS A 88 -5.53 -1.21 -9.61
N TYR A 89 -5.72 -1.45 -8.32
CA TYR A 89 -6.92 -1.07 -7.61
C TYR A 89 -6.57 -0.09 -6.51
N HIS A 90 -7.11 1.11 -6.63
CA HIS A 90 -6.95 2.14 -5.61
C HIS A 90 -7.91 1.88 -4.44
N HIS A 91 -7.36 1.91 -3.24
CA HIS A 91 -8.09 1.90 -1.97
C HIS A 91 -7.64 3.09 -1.14
N THR A 92 -8.56 3.67 -0.39
CA THR A 92 -8.19 4.73 0.56
C THR A 92 -7.39 4.15 1.73
N LEU A 93 -6.65 5.00 2.45
CA LEU A 93 -6.00 4.60 3.70
C LEU A 93 -7.03 4.04 4.70
N SER A 94 -8.19 4.68 4.79
CA SER A 94 -9.30 4.19 5.63
C SER A 94 -9.76 2.79 5.22
N ALA A 95 -9.81 2.47 3.92
CA ALA A 95 -10.21 1.16 3.45
C ALA A 95 -9.26 0.06 3.95
N TYR A 96 -7.95 0.31 3.95
CA TYR A 96 -6.98 -0.63 4.51
C TYR A 96 -7.13 -0.79 6.03
N LEU A 97 -7.08 0.32 6.76
CA LEU A 97 -7.04 0.27 8.23
C LEU A 97 -8.39 -0.14 8.83
N HIS A 98 -9.48 0.45 8.35
CA HIS A 98 -10.81 0.09 8.80
C HIS A 98 -11.21 -1.32 8.38
N GLY A 99 -10.81 -1.72 7.17
CA GLY A 99 -11.04 -3.07 6.66
C GLY A 99 -10.39 -4.16 7.52
N LEU A 100 -9.17 -3.93 8.01
CA LEU A 100 -8.52 -4.84 8.98
C LEU A 100 -9.34 -4.95 10.27
N ARG A 101 -9.79 -3.83 10.82
CA ARG A 101 -10.60 -3.82 12.03
C ARG A 101 -11.95 -4.53 11.84
N GLN A 102 -12.60 -4.33 10.71
CA GLN A 102 -13.83 -5.03 10.36
C GLN A 102 -13.63 -6.55 10.23
N ALA A 103 -12.46 -6.99 9.80
CA ALA A 103 -12.12 -8.41 9.75
C ALA A 103 -11.78 -9.01 11.12
N GLY A 104 -11.63 -8.18 12.17
CA GLY A 104 -11.39 -8.60 13.54
C GLY A 104 -9.95 -8.35 14.05
N PHE A 105 -9.08 -7.77 13.22
CA PHE A 105 -7.70 -7.49 13.62
C PHE A 105 -7.59 -6.31 14.59
N ASN A 106 -6.63 -6.41 15.51
CA ASN A 106 -6.06 -5.26 16.20
C ASN A 106 -4.94 -4.68 15.35
N LEU A 107 -4.97 -3.38 15.11
CA LEU A 107 -3.91 -2.67 14.40
C LEU A 107 -2.74 -2.44 15.36
N ASN A 108 -1.53 -2.85 14.97
CA ASN A 108 -0.32 -2.68 15.78
C ASN A 108 0.50 -1.48 15.33
N ASP A 109 0.75 -1.35 14.02
CA ASP A 109 1.61 -0.29 13.50
C ASP A 109 1.28 0.05 12.05
N VAL A 110 1.53 1.30 11.69
CA VAL A 110 1.42 1.82 10.32
C VAL A 110 2.67 2.64 10.03
N GLN A 111 3.36 2.31 8.94
CA GLN A 111 4.55 3.04 8.54
C GLN A 111 4.47 3.49 7.07
N GLU A 112 5.01 4.67 6.85
CA GLU A 112 5.22 5.25 5.53
C GLU A 112 6.74 5.38 5.32
N PRO A 113 7.40 4.37 4.69
CA PRO A 113 8.85 4.38 4.56
C PRO A 113 9.35 5.59 3.78
N MET A 114 10.46 6.16 4.23
CA MET A 114 11.16 7.27 3.58
C MET A 114 12.55 6.83 3.14
N PRO A 115 13.13 7.45 2.10
CA PRO A 115 14.54 7.24 1.80
C PRO A 115 15.41 7.69 2.97
N THR A 116 16.46 6.92 3.25
CA THR A 116 17.44 7.27 4.27
C THR A 116 18.39 8.36 3.77
N PRO A 117 19.06 9.11 4.68
CA PRO A 117 20.10 10.06 4.27
C PRO A 117 21.18 9.42 3.40
N GLN A 118 21.55 8.17 3.66
CA GLN A 118 22.53 7.43 2.85
C GLN A 118 22.01 7.20 1.43
N MET A 119 20.77 6.76 1.25
CA MET A 119 20.16 6.55 -0.07
C MET A 119 20.15 7.85 -0.89
N ILE A 120 19.83 8.98 -0.25
CA ILE A 120 19.85 10.30 -0.89
C ILE A 120 21.28 10.71 -1.26
N ALA A 121 22.28 10.39 -0.43
CA ALA A 121 23.67 10.69 -0.73
C ALA A 121 24.23 9.86 -1.91
N GLU A 122 23.74 8.63 -2.07
CA GLU A 122 24.11 7.75 -3.17
C GLU A 122 23.38 8.09 -4.48
N ASP A 123 22.15 8.57 -4.38
CA ASP A 123 21.30 8.99 -5.51
C ASP A 123 20.47 10.22 -5.12
N GLU A 124 20.87 11.39 -5.62
CA GLU A 124 20.21 12.65 -5.31
C GLU A 124 18.74 12.69 -5.76
N GLU A 125 18.36 11.93 -6.78
CA GLU A 125 16.95 11.83 -7.24
C GLU A 125 16.05 11.23 -6.18
N MET A 126 16.59 10.42 -5.27
CA MET A 126 15.86 9.87 -4.13
C MET A 126 15.30 10.94 -3.19
N ARG A 127 15.82 12.17 -3.24
CA ARG A 127 15.28 13.31 -2.49
C ARG A 127 13.82 13.61 -2.87
N ASN A 128 13.42 13.35 -4.12
CA ASN A 128 12.05 13.53 -4.55
C ASN A 128 11.08 12.58 -3.82
N GLU A 129 11.56 11.43 -3.36
CA GLU A 129 10.74 10.48 -2.58
C GLU A 129 10.32 11.03 -1.20
N LEU A 130 10.95 12.09 -0.71
CA LEU A 130 10.52 12.83 0.49
C LEU A 130 9.28 13.71 0.25
N ARG A 131 8.91 13.93 -1.00
CA ARG A 131 7.83 14.86 -1.38
C ARG A 131 6.44 14.23 -1.31
N ARG A 132 6.37 12.90 -1.35
CA ARG A 132 5.13 12.13 -1.19
C ARG A 132 5.47 10.70 -0.76
N PRO A 133 4.57 9.99 -0.03
CA PRO A 133 4.78 8.57 0.27
C PRO A 133 4.52 7.72 -0.99
N MET A 134 5.35 6.72 -1.23
CA MET A 134 5.15 5.73 -2.28
C MET A 134 4.60 4.41 -1.73
N MET A 135 5.02 4.05 -0.52
CA MET A 135 4.73 2.77 0.11
C MET A 135 4.00 2.94 1.43
N LEU A 136 3.22 1.92 1.78
CA LEU A 136 2.55 1.77 3.05
C LEU A 136 2.91 0.40 3.63
N ILE A 137 3.29 0.35 4.90
CA ILE A 137 3.50 -0.90 5.64
C ILE A 137 2.52 -0.91 6.81
N VAL A 138 1.81 -2.02 6.97
CA VAL A 138 0.83 -2.18 8.06
C VAL A 138 1.09 -3.48 8.78
N SER A 139 1.06 -3.43 10.11
CA SER A 139 1.13 -4.59 10.99
C SER A 139 -0.14 -4.69 11.82
N ALA A 140 -0.72 -5.87 11.86
CA ALA A 140 -1.92 -6.18 12.60
C ALA A 140 -1.80 -7.54 13.30
N GLU A 141 -2.66 -7.79 14.26
CA GLU A 141 -2.66 -9.01 15.05
C GLU A 141 -4.08 -9.57 15.20
N LYS A 142 -4.22 -10.89 15.07
CA LYS A 142 -5.44 -11.58 15.49
C LYS A 142 -5.46 -11.64 17.02
N PRO A 143 -6.50 -11.12 17.68
CA PRO A 143 -6.62 -11.20 19.14
C PRO A 143 -6.54 -12.65 19.65
N ARG A 144 -6.07 -12.80 20.90
CA ARG A 144 -6.06 -14.11 21.59
C ARG A 144 -7.43 -14.51 22.07
#